data_f7919772f114b4d6f273f1baa2494f9d
#
_entry.id   f7919772f114b4d6f273f1baa2494f9d
#
_cell.length_a   1.000
_cell.length_b   1.000
_cell.length_c   1.000
_cell.angle_alpha   90.00
_cell.angle_beta   90.00
_cell.angle_gamma   90.00
#
_symmetry.space_group_name_H-M   'P 1'
#
loop_
_entity.id
_entity.type
_entity.pdbx_description
1 polymer ?
#
loop_
_entity_poly.entity_id
_entity_poly.type
_entity_poly.pdbx_seq_one_letter_code
_entity_poly.pdbx_strand_id
1 'polypeptide(L)' 'MNKVEIKGTVCSFGMSSAEIEICLKTPEGFHRVTAEMSRETVQGLSYGREIYIRGKLMGFEGKSWIKADVVEFV' A
#
# COMPACT_ATOMS: atom_id res chain seq x y z
N MET A 1 9.43 9.04 -14.82
CA MET A 1 9.12 7.71 -14.30
C MET A 1 8.38 7.82 -12.99
N ASN A 2 7.39 6.96 -12.81
CA ASN A 2 6.44 7.09 -11.71
C ASN A 2 6.78 6.18 -10.51
N LYS A 3 8.07 5.94 -10.30
CA LYS A 3 8.52 5.10 -9.19
C LYS A 3 8.40 5.84 -7.88
N VAL A 4 7.85 5.15 -6.88
CA VAL A 4 7.62 5.71 -5.56
C VAL A 4 8.12 4.73 -4.50
N GLU A 5 8.78 5.26 -3.50
CA GLU A 5 9.13 4.51 -2.30
C GLU A 5 8.50 5.22 -1.12
N ILE A 6 7.82 4.46 -0.28
CA ILE A 6 7.12 5.04 0.86
C ILE A 6 7.17 4.08 2.03
N LYS A 7 7.38 4.62 3.21
CA LYS A 7 7.31 3.89 4.46
C LYS A 7 6.25 4.56 5.33
N GLY A 8 5.33 3.75 5.82
CA GLY A 8 4.23 4.28 6.59
C GLY A 8 3.60 3.23 7.48
N THR A 9 2.56 3.65 8.15
CA THR A 9 1.82 2.83 9.11
C THR A 9 0.47 2.44 8.50
N VAL A 10 0.14 1.16 8.59
CA VAL A 10 -1.16 0.67 8.11
C VAL A 10 -2.28 1.20 8.99
N CYS A 11 -3.17 2.00 8.41
CA CYS A 11 -4.32 2.52 9.13
C CYS A 11 -5.62 1.81 8.73
N SER A 12 -5.66 1.18 7.56
CA SER A 12 -6.74 0.30 7.16
C SER A 12 -6.29 -0.56 5.99
N PHE A 13 -6.95 -1.68 5.79
CA PHE A 13 -6.69 -2.54 4.63
C PHE A 13 -7.91 -3.43 4.38
N GLY A 14 -8.03 -3.90 3.14
CA GLY A 14 -9.13 -4.79 2.78
C GLY A 14 -8.90 -5.40 1.41
N MET A 15 -9.71 -6.39 1.10
CA MET A 15 -9.68 -7.05 -0.22
C MET A 15 -10.51 -6.25 -1.21
N SER A 16 -9.99 -6.10 -2.42
CA SER A 16 -10.72 -5.51 -3.53
C SER A 16 -10.39 -6.31 -4.77
N SER A 17 -11.29 -7.17 -5.20
CA SER A 17 -11.06 -8.11 -6.30
C SER A 17 -9.83 -8.98 -6.00
N ALA A 18 -8.83 -8.95 -6.88
CA ALA A 18 -7.62 -9.76 -6.75
C ALA A 18 -6.51 -9.03 -5.98
N GLU A 19 -6.77 -7.80 -5.56
CA GLU A 19 -5.75 -6.98 -4.90
C GLU A 19 -6.16 -6.63 -3.49
N ILE A 20 -5.15 -6.35 -2.66
CA ILE A 20 -5.36 -5.78 -1.34
C ILE A 20 -5.25 -4.27 -1.47
N GLU A 21 -6.19 -3.54 -0.90
CA GLU A 21 -6.08 -2.10 -0.75
C GLU A 21 -5.58 -1.79 0.65
N ILE A 22 -4.59 -0.92 0.72
CA ILE A 22 -3.99 -0.52 1.99
C ILE A 22 -4.02 0.99 2.07
N CYS A 23 -4.44 1.52 3.19
CA CYS A 23 -4.28 2.93 3.50
C CYS A 23 -3.06 3.06 4.40
N LEU A 24 -2.07 3.80 3.93
CA LEU A 24 -0.86 4.08 4.70
C LEU A 24 -0.88 5.49 5.23
N LYS A 25 -0.55 5.63 6.48
CA LYS A 25 -0.36 6.95 7.10
C LYS A 25 1.12 7.26 7.17
N THR A 26 1.48 8.44 6.67
CA THR A 26 2.83 8.99 6.77
C THR A 26 2.73 10.40 7.34
N PRO A 27 3.86 11.05 7.67
CA PRO A 27 3.82 12.44 8.11
C PRO A 27 3.15 13.40 7.11
N GLU A 28 3.10 13.02 5.84
CA GLU A 28 2.52 13.85 4.79
C GLU A 28 1.02 13.60 4.58
N GLY A 29 0.45 12.61 5.26
CA GLY A 29 -0.97 12.29 5.16
C GLY A 29 -1.21 10.83 4.85
N PHE A 30 -2.36 10.55 4.20
CA PHE A 30 -2.78 9.20 3.89
C PHE A 30 -2.51 8.88 2.43
N HIS A 31 -2.08 7.65 2.17
CA HIS A 31 -1.78 7.19 0.81
C HIS A 31 -2.50 5.89 0.55
N ARG A 32 -3.17 5.82 -0.59
CA ARG A 32 -3.83 4.60 -1.03
C ARG A 32 -2.83 3.74 -1.78
N VAL A 33 -2.73 2.49 -1.38
CA VAL A 33 -1.83 1.52 -2.00
C VAL A 33 -2.62 0.29 -2.39
N THR A 34 -2.36 -0.24 -3.58
CA THR A 34 -2.90 -1.53 -3.99
C THR A 34 -1.73 -2.49 -4.19
N ALA A 35 -1.93 -3.75 -3.84
CA ALA A 35 -0.88 -4.75 -3.96
C ALA A 35 -1.46 -6.13 -4.16
N GLU A 36 -0.80 -6.92 -5.00
CA GLU A 36 -1.05 -8.35 -5.06
C GLU A 36 -0.21 -8.97 -3.95
N MET A 37 -0.84 -9.72 -3.08
CA MET A 37 -0.14 -10.29 -1.94
C MET A 37 -0.53 -11.75 -1.75
N SER A 38 0.44 -12.55 -1.35
CA SER A 38 0.18 -13.92 -0.96
C SER A 38 -0.66 -13.92 0.32
N ARG A 39 -1.35 -15.04 0.56
CA ARG A 39 -2.14 -15.20 1.78
C ARG A 39 -1.28 -15.00 3.03
N GLU A 40 -0.06 -15.52 3.01
CA GLU A 40 0.86 -15.38 4.13
C GLU A 40 1.22 -13.94 4.41
N THR A 41 1.47 -13.17 3.35
CA THR A 41 1.79 -11.75 3.49
C THR A 41 0.59 -10.97 4.03
N VAL A 42 -0.61 -11.28 3.54
CA VAL A 42 -1.83 -10.64 4.02
C VAL A 42 -2.03 -10.88 5.51
N GLN A 43 -1.72 -12.08 5.98
CA GLN A 43 -1.84 -12.42 7.41
C GLN A 43 -0.90 -11.59 8.28
N GLY A 44 0.17 -11.06 7.70
CA GLY A 44 1.08 -10.17 8.42
C GLY A 44 0.59 -8.74 8.54
N LEU A 45 -0.46 -8.36 7.79
CA LEU A 45 -1.01 -7.02 7.88
C LEU A 45 -1.81 -6.85 9.18
N SER A 46 -1.63 -5.72 9.82
CA SER A 46 -2.42 -5.36 10.98
C SER A 46 -2.40 -3.84 11.13
N TYR A 47 -3.41 -3.33 11.81
CA TYR A 47 -3.46 -1.89 12.07
C TYR A 47 -2.27 -1.48 12.93
N GLY A 48 -1.64 -0.39 12.54
CA GLY A 48 -0.46 0.11 13.24
C GLY A 48 0.84 -0.53 12.82
N ARG A 49 0.80 -1.53 11.93
CA ARG A 49 2.02 -2.15 11.42
C ARG A 49 2.76 -1.19 10.49
N GLU A 50 4.05 -1.06 10.69
CA GLU A 50 4.88 -0.27 9.81
C GLU A 50 5.33 -1.12 8.62
N ILE A 51 5.14 -0.60 7.41
CA ILE A 51 5.53 -1.29 6.19
C ILE A 51 6.25 -0.35 5.25
N TYR A 52 7.07 -0.93 4.40
CA TYR A 52 7.78 -0.25 3.32
C TYR A 52 7.19 -0.72 1.99
N ILE A 53 6.87 0.23 1.14
CA ILE A 53 6.28 -0.03 -0.17
C ILE A 53 7.17 0.59 -1.24
N ARG A 54 7.41 -0.17 -2.29
CA ARG A 54 8.00 0.34 -3.51
C ARG A 54 7.07 -0.01 -4.66
N GLY A 55 6.78 0.96 -5.51
CA GLY A 55 5.85 0.73 -6.60
C GLY A 55 5.77 1.90 -7.55
N LYS A 56 4.64 2.01 -8.21
CA LYS A 56 4.38 3.04 -9.22
C LYS A 56 3.18 3.88 -8.83
N LEU A 57 3.29 5.18 -9.09
CA LEU A 57 2.16 6.07 -8.93
C LEU A 57 1.22 5.89 -10.11
N MET A 58 -0.04 5.61 -9.80
CA MET A 58 -1.10 5.43 -10.79
C MET A 58 -2.12 6.56 -10.64
N GLY A 59 -2.79 6.87 -11.74
CA GLY A 59 -3.84 7.88 -11.69
C GLY A 59 -4.94 7.58 -12.71
N PHE A 60 -6.18 7.84 -12.32
CA PHE A 60 -7.32 7.67 -13.19
C PHE A 60 -8.49 8.53 -12.68
N GLU A 61 -9.04 9.36 -13.56
CA GLU A 61 -10.18 10.21 -13.26
C GLU A 61 -10.03 11.04 -11.98
N GLY A 62 -8.89 11.70 -11.83
CA GLY A 62 -8.65 12.58 -10.68
C GLY A 62 -8.27 11.85 -9.39
N LYS A 63 -8.20 10.53 -9.44
CA LYS A 63 -7.77 9.73 -8.30
C LYS A 63 -6.35 9.24 -8.52
N SER A 64 -5.59 9.11 -7.45
CA SER A 64 -4.24 8.55 -7.53
C SER A 64 -4.04 7.52 -6.42
N TRP A 65 -3.20 6.55 -6.72
CA TRP A 65 -2.82 5.53 -5.75
C TRP A 65 -1.44 4.98 -6.12
N ILE A 66 -0.86 4.20 -5.24
CA ILE A 66 0.42 3.54 -5.50
C ILE A 66 0.14 2.06 -5.75
N LYS A 67 0.57 1.56 -6.90
CA LYS A 67 0.51 0.12 -7.17
C LYS A 67 1.84 -0.48 -6.72
N ALA A 68 1.81 -1.27 -5.67
CA ALA A 68 3.01 -1.81 -5.07
C ALA A 68 3.60 -2.96 -5.88
N ASP A 69 4.90 -2.92 -6.10
CA ASP A 69 5.68 -4.02 -6.66
C ASP A 69 6.36 -4.80 -5.53
N VAL A 70 6.67 -4.12 -4.44
CA VAL A 70 7.34 -4.69 -3.28
C VAL A 70 6.65 -4.20 -2.02
N VAL A 71 6.35 -5.12 -1.13
CA VAL A 71 5.81 -4.83 0.20
C VAL A 71 6.69 -5.54 1.22
N GLU A 72 7.27 -4.77 2.13
CA GLU A 72 8.13 -5.32 3.17
C GLU A 72 7.67 -4.85 4.54
N PHE A 73 7.63 -5.77 5.48
CA PHE A 73 7.32 -5.44 6.87
C PHE A 73 8.60 -4.96 7.55
N VAL A 74 8.45 -3.90 8.30
CA VAL A 74 9.56 -3.31 9.05
C VAL A 74 9.67 -3.95 10.44
#